data_ddc05c9615793299218f1bd4b0fe243b
#
_entry.id   ddc05c9615793299218f1bd4b0fe243b
#
_cell.length_a   1.000
_cell.length_b   1.000
_cell.length_c   1.000
_cell.angle_alpha   90.00
_cell.angle_beta   90.00
_cell.angle_gamma   90.00
#
_symmetry.space_group_name_H-M   'P 1'
#
loop_
_entity.id
_entity.type
_entity.pdbx_description
1 polymer ?
#
loop_
_entity_poly.entity_id
_entity_poly.type
_entity_poly.pdbx_seq_one_letter_code
_entity_poly.pdbx_strand_id
1 'polypeptide(L)' 'MLNLYTLPAVEDGAFENFCGGNLGGEHEACIDVAAVPGAVEAFELRDSKPEGAGQKLRVTAAEVDDFVLGWAKKRGLAL' A
#
# COMPACT_ATOMS: atom_id res chain seq x y z
N MET A 1 -13.75 -16.78 -4.90
CA MET A 1 -12.80 -15.82 -4.32
C MET A 1 -13.39 -14.44 -4.39
N LEU A 2 -13.26 -13.68 -3.33
CA LEU A 2 -13.76 -12.32 -3.29
C LEU A 2 -12.93 -11.42 -4.20
N ASN A 3 -13.63 -10.64 -5.04
CA ASN A 3 -12.95 -9.68 -5.89
C ASN A 3 -12.83 -8.36 -5.13
N LEU A 4 -11.64 -8.07 -4.65
CA LEU A 4 -11.42 -6.89 -3.81
C LEU A 4 -11.72 -5.59 -4.55
N TYR A 5 -11.62 -5.60 -5.87
CA TYR A 5 -11.81 -4.38 -6.65
C TYR A 5 -13.27 -4.00 -6.80
N THR A 6 -14.19 -4.88 -6.41
CA THR A 6 -15.62 -4.55 -6.43
C THR A 6 -16.11 -3.98 -5.11
N LEU A 7 -15.26 -3.91 -4.09
CA LEU A 7 -15.63 -3.36 -2.80
C LEU A 7 -15.61 -1.83 -2.85
N PRO A 8 -16.25 -1.18 -1.86
CA PRO A 8 -16.35 0.29 -1.89
C PRO A 8 -15.02 0.99 -1.95
N ALA A 9 -15.04 2.24 -2.40
CA ALA A 9 -13.85 3.05 -2.47
C ALA A 9 -13.32 3.37 -1.09
N VAL A 10 -11.99 3.52 -0.98
CA VAL A 10 -11.34 3.96 0.24
C VAL A 10 -11.32 5.47 0.25
N GLU A 11 -11.67 6.07 1.38
CA GLU A 11 -11.61 7.53 1.52
C GLU A 11 -10.17 7.98 1.57
N ASP A 12 -9.91 9.14 0.96
CA ASP A 12 -8.54 9.65 0.89
C ASP A 12 -7.91 9.82 2.27
N GLY A 13 -8.67 10.26 3.25
CA GLY A 13 -8.14 10.49 4.58
C GLY A 13 -7.81 9.22 5.35
N ALA A 14 -8.20 8.05 4.84
CA ALA A 14 -7.92 6.79 5.52
C ALA A 14 -6.53 6.25 5.22
N PHE A 15 -5.81 6.84 4.28
CA PHE A 15 -4.52 6.31 3.88
C PHE A 15 -3.41 6.70 4.83
N GLU A 16 -2.53 5.74 5.08
CA GLU A 16 -1.32 5.93 5.85
C GLU A 16 -0.15 6.00 4.87
N ASN A 17 0.73 6.98 5.06
CA ASN A 17 1.86 7.18 4.14
C ASN A 17 3.08 6.44 4.65
N PHE A 18 3.65 5.60 3.81
CA PHE A 18 4.88 4.89 4.14
C PHE A 18 6.03 5.56 3.41
N CYS A 19 6.64 6.54 4.04
CA CYS A 19 7.65 7.37 3.41
C CYS A 19 9.07 7.07 3.87
N GLY A 20 9.24 6.09 4.71
CA GLY A 20 10.56 5.57 5.01
C GLY A 20 11.52 6.52 5.72
N GLY A 21 11.01 7.44 6.50
CA GLY A 21 11.89 8.31 7.25
C GLY A 21 12.63 9.30 6.40
N ASN A 22 12.07 9.73 5.32
CA ASN A 22 12.67 10.70 4.44
C ASN A 22 12.93 12.02 5.17
N LEU A 23 14.16 12.31 5.44
CA LEU A 23 14.53 13.47 6.22
C LEU A 23 14.63 14.75 5.42
N GLY A 24 14.70 14.64 4.12
CA GLY A 24 14.80 15.82 3.26
C GLY A 24 13.51 16.56 3.11
N GLY A 25 12.43 15.98 3.56
CA GLY A 25 11.13 16.61 3.38
C GLY A 25 10.61 16.56 1.97
N GLU A 26 11.31 15.89 1.13
CA GLU A 26 10.94 15.76 -0.28
C GLU A 26 10.04 14.60 -0.52
N HIS A 27 9.29 14.26 0.34
CA HIS A 27 8.51 13.09 0.57
C HIS A 27 7.49 12.73 -0.48
N GLU A 28 7.74 13.02 -1.70
CA GLU A 28 6.80 12.72 -2.76
C GLU A 28 6.77 11.25 -3.12
N ALA A 29 7.76 10.49 -2.72
CA ALA A 29 7.90 9.10 -3.14
C ALA A 29 7.38 8.13 -2.08
N CYS A 30 6.21 8.38 -1.57
CA CYS A 30 5.61 7.52 -0.57
C CYS A 30 4.65 6.53 -1.21
N ILE A 31 4.49 5.39 -0.55
CA ILE A 31 3.41 4.46 -0.88
C ILE A 31 2.34 4.62 0.18
N ASP A 32 1.12 4.82 -0.23
CA ASP A 32 0.00 4.99 0.68
C ASP A 32 -0.74 3.68 0.83
N VAL A 33 -1.16 3.36 2.05
CA VAL A 33 -1.82 2.10 2.37
C VAL A 33 -3.05 2.37 3.21
N ALA A 34 -4.15 1.70 2.90
CA ALA A 34 -5.37 1.81 3.69
C ALA A 34 -6.13 0.50 3.67
N ALA A 35 -6.91 0.25 4.72
CA ALA A 35 -7.78 -0.92 4.75
C ALA A 35 -8.93 -0.73 3.76
N VAL A 36 -9.32 -1.81 3.10
CA VAL A 36 -10.43 -1.77 2.15
C VAL A 36 -11.74 -2.00 2.92
N PRO A 37 -12.72 -1.09 2.78
CA PRO A 37 -14.00 -1.29 3.47
C PRO A 37 -14.70 -2.54 2.97
N GLY A 38 -15.30 -3.27 3.89
CA GLY A 38 -16.07 -4.46 3.54
C GLY A 38 -15.26 -5.72 3.42
N ALA A 39 -13.97 -5.68 3.70
CA ALA A 39 -13.14 -6.88 3.68
C ALA A 39 -12.31 -6.93 4.96
N VAL A 40 -12.00 -8.16 5.36
CA VAL A 40 -11.12 -8.38 6.51
C VAL A 40 -9.71 -8.58 5.99
N GLU A 41 -8.76 -7.83 6.55
CA GLU A 41 -7.34 -7.99 6.20
C GLU A 41 -7.09 -7.84 4.70
N ALA A 42 -7.70 -6.83 4.10
CA ALA A 42 -7.40 -6.46 2.72
C ALA A 42 -7.05 -4.99 2.70
N PHE A 43 -6.14 -4.64 1.80
CA PHE A 43 -5.58 -3.30 1.78
C PHE A 43 -5.49 -2.78 0.36
N GLU A 44 -5.58 -1.47 0.24
CA GLU A 44 -5.35 -0.78 -1.02
C GLU A 44 -4.04 -0.01 -0.92
N LEU A 45 -3.19 -0.21 -1.91
CA LEU A 45 -1.93 0.51 -2.03
C LEU A 45 -2.04 1.45 -3.20
N ARG A 46 -1.50 2.66 -3.05
CA ARG A 46 -1.47 3.58 -4.17
C ARG A 46 -0.24 4.46 -4.09
N ASP A 47 0.10 5.06 -5.21
CA ASP A 47 1.23 5.95 -5.33
C ASP A 47 0.83 7.33 -4.83
N SER A 48 1.66 7.94 -4.00
CA SER A 48 1.41 9.29 -3.53
C SER A 48 1.80 10.34 -4.57
N LYS A 49 2.56 9.95 -5.59
CA LYS A 49 2.99 10.91 -6.60
C LYS A 49 1.84 11.27 -7.54
N PRO A 50 1.77 12.55 -7.98
CA PRO A 50 0.67 12.95 -8.89
C PRO A 50 0.64 12.14 -10.18
N GLU A 51 1.80 11.71 -10.67
CA GLU A 51 1.87 10.92 -11.90
C GLU A 51 1.18 9.58 -11.76
N GLY A 52 1.10 9.07 -10.55
CA GLY A 52 0.44 7.80 -10.28
C GLY A 52 -0.99 7.94 -9.80
N ALA A 53 -1.55 9.13 -9.85
CA ALA A 53 -2.90 9.36 -9.35
C ALA A 53 -3.90 8.47 -10.09
N GLY A 54 -4.79 7.86 -9.34
CA GLY A 54 -5.80 6.97 -9.91
C GLY A 54 -5.37 5.53 -10.05
N GLN A 55 -4.10 5.23 -9.90
CA GLN A 55 -3.61 3.86 -9.93
C GLN A 55 -3.68 3.26 -8.54
N LYS A 56 -4.11 2.01 -8.45
CA LYS A 56 -4.24 1.36 -7.16
C LYS A 56 -4.07 -0.14 -7.30
N LEU A 57 -3.68 -0.76 -6.20
CA LEU A 57 -3.53 -2.20 -6.10
C LEU A 57 -4.23 -2.64 -4.81
N ARG A 58 -5.12 -3.61 -4.91
CA ARG A 58 -5.80 -4.17 -3.74
C ARG A 58 -5.32 -5.59 -3.50
N VAL A 59 -4.89 -5.85 -2.28
CA VAL A 59 -4.25 -7.11 -1.92
C VAL A 59 -4.70 -7.51 -0.53
N THR A 60 -4.51 -8.79 -0.23
CA THR A 60 -4.76 -9.26 1.14
C THR A 60 -3.52 -8.98 2.00
N ALA A 61 -3.72 -9.01 3.32
CA ALA A 61 -2.60 -8.89 4.24
C ALA A 61 -1.55 -9.97 3.99
N ALA A 62 -1.99 -11.19 3.70
CA ALA A 62 -1.06 -12.29 3.44
C ALA A 62 -0.21 -12.00 2.20
N GLU A 63 -0.83 -11.42 1.17
CA GLU A 63 -0.07 -11.07 -0.03
C GLU A 63 0.96 -10.00 0.25
N VAL A 64 0.62 -9.02 1.08
CA VAL A 64 1.58 -7.99 1.46
C VAL A 64 2.72 -8.61 2.27
N ASP A 65 2.38 -9.47 3.22
CA ASP A 65 3.41 -10.12 4.03
C ASP A 65 4.38 -10.91 3.16
N ASP A 66 3.86 -11.69 2.22
CA ASP A 66 4.71 -12.47 1.32
C ASP A 66 5.58 -11.56 0.46
N PHE A 67 5.02 -10.48 -0.01
CA PHE A 67 5.77 -9.52 -0.80
C PHE A 67 6.89 -8.90 0.02
N VAL A 68 6.61 -8.50 1.25
CA VAL A 68 7.60 -7.86 2.12
C VAL A 68 8.75 -8.82 2.41
N LEU A 69 8.42 -10.07 2.74
CA LEU A 69 9.46 -11.06 3.04
C LEU A 69 10.31 -11.35 1.82
N GLY A 70 9.69 -11.52 0.67
CA GLY A 70 10.43 -11.76 -0.57
C GLY A 70 11.27 -10.57 -0.98
N TRP A 71 10.75 -9.38 -0.81
CA TRP A 71 11.47 -8.17 -1.12
C TRP A 71 12.68 -7.99 -0.21
N ALA A 72 12.50 -8.23 1.09
CA ALA A 72 13.57 -8.13 2.05
C ALA A 72 14.69 -9.11 1.71
N LYS A 73 14.33 -10.34 1.35
CA LYS A 73 15.30 -11.35 0.98
C LYS A 73 16.07 -10.92 -0.27
N LYS A 74 15.37 -10.42 -1.27
CA LYS A 74 15.97 -9.97 -2.51
C LYS A 74 16.97 -8.85 -2.27
N ARG A 75 16.63 -7.95 -1.34
CA ARG A 75 17.45 -6.77 -1.08
C ARG A 75 18.45 -6.97 0.05
N GLY A 76 18.39 -8.12 0.74
CA GLY A 76 19.25 -8.33 1.89
C GLY A 76 18.90 -7.48 3.09
N LEU A 77 17.64 -7.10 3.22
CA LEU A 77 17.19 -6.28 4.35
C LEU A 77 16.89 -7.18 5.54
N ALA A 78 17.18 -6.68 6.74
CA ALA A 78 16.83 -7.37 7.96
C ALA A 78 15.43 -6.91 8.39
N LEU A 79 14.61 -7.86 8.77
CA LEU A 79 13.26 -7.57 9.28
C LEU A 79 13.17 -7.88 10.75
#